data_4a7b8c674d1ba43da53dfad8b763f760
#
_entry.id   4a7b8c674d1ba43da53dfad8b763f760
#
_cell.length_a   1.000
_cell.length_b   1.000
_cell.length_c   1.000
_cell.angle_alpha   90.00
_cell.angle_beta   90.00
_cell.angle_gamma   90.00
#
_symmetry.space_group_name_H-M   'P 1'
#
loop_
_entity.id
_entity.type
_entity.pdbx_description
1 polymer ?
#
loop_
_entity_poly.entity_id
_entity_poly.type
_entity_poly.pdbx_seq_one_letter_code
_entity_poly.pdbx_strand_id
1 'polypeptide(L)'
;MHDFLPTTLLACAVLTAVPLAVQAADCKKVVVSADSDYAPLHWYDGKRLTGASIEIATRALAALDIPYEVRYVGPFHRVLKEAESGEVALISSLKMTPERQQYLAYATVPLFRNPIAVFVARDRRFSYAGWKDLIGKRGAITLGNQFGGGFDEFMRDNLIIETAQKVYMNFTKLDSGRIDYLITGYYSGMIYLNQTGQGGNFLPLRPFVSETDNFIAMSKASPCVKYLPRINAQLEAMQKRGELRAVLQSFESDLRIDPAGQDEPARAR
;
A
#
# COMPACT_ATOMS: atom_id res chain seq x y z
N MET A 1 42.41 82.96 22.00
CA MET A 1 42.72 81.57 21.78
C MET A 1 41.44 80.78 22.10
N HIS A 2 40.65 80.48 21.13
CA HIS A 2 39.40 79.73 21.29
C HIS A 2 39.57 78.38 20.49
N ASP A 3 39.66 77.28 21.24
CA ASP A 3 39.73 75.96 20.70
C ASP A 3 38.31 75.48 20.29
N PHE A 4 38.13 75.20 18.99
CA PHE A 4 36.94 74.52 18.45
C PHE A 4 37.16 73.00 18.44
N LEU A 5 36.36 72.28 19.24
CA LEU A 5 36.27 70.83 19.12
C LEU A 5 35.25 70.47 18.01
N PRO A 6 35.57 69.52 17.15
CA PRO A 6 34.59 69.03 16.17
C PRO A 6 33.70 67.92 16.79
N THR A 7 32.40 68.18 16.71
CA THR A 7 31.37 67.20 17.12
C THR A 7 31.21 66.12 16.03
N THR A 8 31.64 64.91 16.33
CA THR A 8 31.47 63.74 15.42
C THR A 8 30.06 63.18 15.59
N LEU A 9 29.19 63.33 14.58
CA LEU A 9 27.87 62.70 14.49
C LEU A 9 28.04 61.22 14.12
N LEU A 10 27.71 60.37 15.07
CA LEU A 10 27.63 58.90 14.87
C LEU A 10 26.29 58.55 14.24
N ALA A 11 26.26 58.27 12.93
CA ALA A 11 25.06 57.81 12.24
C ALA A 11 24.83 56.33 12.55
N CYS A 12 23.84 56.03 13.36
CA CYS A 12 23.39 54.66 13.66
C CYS A 12 22.54 54.13 12.47
N ALA A 13 23.13 53.28 11.62
CA ALA A 13 22.41 52.58 10.55
C ALA A 13 21.56 51.46 11.18
N VAL A 14 20.26 51.65 11.25
CA VAL A 14 19.30 50.63 11.66
C VAL A 14 19.12 49.69 10.47
N LEU A 15 19.77 48.49 10.49
CA LEU A 15 19.46 47.40 9.59
C LEU A 15 18.09 46.86 9.92
N THR A 16 17.09 47.21 9.12
CA THR A 16 15.78 46.56 9.13
C THR A 16 15.93 45.17 8.50
N ALA A 17 15.96 44.11 9.32
CA ALA A 17 15.84 42.75 8.88
C ALA A 17 14.43 42.51 8.30
N VAL A 18 14.29 42.49 6.97
CA VAL A 18 13.07 42.10 6.30
C VAL A 18 12.94 40.57 6.48
N PRO A 19 11.87 40.07 7.15
CA PRO A 19 11.67 38.62 7.22
C PRO A 19 11.45 38.09 5.81
N LEU A 20 12.35 37.28 5.32
CA LEU A 20 12.13 36.43 4.13
C LEU A 20 10.94 35.51 4.46
N ALA A 21 9.77 35.88 4.01
CA ALA A 21 8.63 34.97 4.01
C ALA A 21 9.02 33.78 3.15
N VAL A 22 9.31 32.64 3.80
CA VAL A 22 9.48 31.36 3.12
C VAL A 22 8.11 31.06 2.49
N GLN A 23 8.00 31.37 1.22
CA GLN A 23 6.81 31.06 0.43
C GLN A 23 6.71 29.54 0.39
N ALA A 24 5.78 28.97 1.15
CA ALA A 24 5.48 27.56 1.10
C ALA A 24 5.22 27.17 -0.38
N ALA A 25 6.01 26.26 -0.91
CA ALA A 25 5.88 25.83 -2.30
C ALA A 25 4.42 25.46 -2.58
N ASP A 26 3.84 25.99 -3.65
CA ASP A 26 2.45 25.69 -3.96
C ASP A 26 2.34 24.31 -4.66
N CYS A 27 1.28 23.57 -4.36
CA CYS A 27 1.03 22.29 -5.02
C CYS A 27 0.50 22.55 -6.44
N LYS A 28 1.35 22.37 -7.44
CA LYS A 28 0.96 22.51 -8.86
C LYS A 28 0.20 21.30 -9.38
N LYS A 29 0.62 20.09 -9.00
CA LYS A 29 -0.03 18.83 -9.32
C LYS A 29 0.34 17.75 -8.30
N VAL A 30 -0.56 16.81 -8.06
CA VAL A 30 -0.35 15.65 -7.19
C VAL A 30 0.31 14.54 -7.99
N VAL A 31 1.54 14.18 -7.65
CA VAL A 31 2.23 13.00 -8.20
C VAL A 31 1.71 11.78 -7.44
N VAL A 32 0.98 10.91 -8.16
CA VAL A 32 0.41 9.67 -7.64
C VAL A 32 1.31 8.50 -8.02
N SER A 33 1.65 7.65 -7.07
CA SER A 33 2.39 6.41 -7.33
C SER A 33 1.90 5.27 -6.44
N ALA A 34 2.41 4.06 -6.66
CA ALA A 34 2.11 2.87 -5.86
C ALA A 34 3.19 1.80 -6.08
N ASP A 35 3.09 0.69 -5.35
CA ASP A 35 3.81 -0.54 -5.69
C ASP A 35 3.45 -0.99 -7.11
N SER A 36 4.41 -1.51 -7.82
CA SER A 36 4.25 -1.93 -9.21
C SER A 36 3.88 -3.41 -9.39
N ASP A 37 3.67 -4.15 -8.29
CA ASP A 37 3.46 -5.60 -8.33
C ASP A 37 2.40 -6.06 -7.31
N TYR A 38 1.24 -5.43 -7.34
CA TYR A 38 0.16 -5.71 -6.39
C TYR A 38 -1.25 -5.64 -7.03
N ALA A 39 -1.43 -6.34 -8.16
CA ALA A 39 -2.74 -6.46 -8.80
C ALA A 39 -3.75 -7.18 -7.86
N PRO A 40 -5.04 -6.86 -7.91
CA PRO A 40 -5.74 -5.91 -8.77
C PRO A 40 -5.71 -4.47 -8.24
N LEU A 41 -5.05 -4.23 -7.10
CA LEU A 41 -5.06 -2.93 -6.43
C LEU A 41 -4.21 -1.90 -7.18
N HIS A 42 -2.98 -2.29 -7.54
CA HIS A 42 -2.07 -1.48 -8.34
C HIS A 42 -0.94 -2.33 -8.92
N TRP A 43 -0.61 -2.13 -10.19
CA TRP A 43 0.52 -2.79 -10.86
C TRP A 43 0.98 -1.99 -12.09
N TYR A 44 2.17 -2.29 -12.55
CA TYR A 44 2.69 -1.77 -13.81
C TYR A 44 2.41 -2.76 -14.94
N ASP A 45 1.64 -2.36 -15.94
CA ASP A 45 1.20 -3.22 -17.04
C ASP A 45 2.20 -3.28 -18.23
N GLY A 46 3.38 -2.71 -18.04
CA GLY A 46 4.40 -2.56 -19.08
C GLY A 46 4.35 -1.21 -19.79
N LYS A 47 3.28 -0.41 -19.59
CA LYS A 47 3.10 0.93 -20.19
C LYS A 47 2.82 1.97 -19.13
N ARG A 48 2.00 1.67 -18.14
CA ARG A 48 1.57 2.60 -17.10
C ARG A 48 1.30 1.89 -15.78
N LEU A 49 1.31 2.66 -14.70
CA LEU A 49 0.81 2.21 -13.41
C LEU A 49 -0.73 2.24 -13.44
N THR A 50 -1.39 1.13 -13.10
CA THR A 50 -2.83 0.93 -13.18
C THR A 50 -3.36 0.16 -11.96
N GLY A 51 -4.67 -0.06 -11.87
CA GLY A 51 -5.33 -0.85 -10.84
C GLY A 51 -6.38 -0.06 -10.07
N ALA A 52 -7.15 -0.79 -9.24
CA ALA A 52 -8.31 -0.25 -8.54
C ALA A 52 -7.95 0.96 -7.65
N SER A 53 -6.83 0.93 -6.94
CA SER A 53 -6.43 2.05 -6.08
C SER A 53 -5.97 3.28 -6.87
N ILE A 54 -5.32 3.07 -8.01
CA ILE A 54 -4.94 4.16 -8.92
C ILE A 54 -6.19 4.84 -9.46
N GLU A 55 -7.17 4.05 -9.89
CA GLU A 55 -8.42 4.57 -10.44
C GLU A 55 -9.22 5.34 -9.39
N ILE A 56 -9.34 4.82 -8.17
CA ILE A 56 -10.02 5.53 -7.08
C ILE A 56 -9.31 6.85 -6.76
N ALA A 57 -7.98 6.84 -6.62
CA ALA A 57 -7.22 8.06 -6.33
C ALA A 57 -7.39 9.12 -7.41
N THR A 58 -7.31 8.72 -8.68
CA THR A 58 -7.44 9.64 -9.81
C THR A 58 -8.87 10.16 -9.98
N ARG A 59 -9.90 9.33 -9.78
CA ARG A 59 -11.31 9.76 -9.75
C ARG A 59 -11.56 10.77 -8.63
N ALA A 60 -11.00 10.53 -7.43
CA ALA A 60 -11.16 11.45 -6.32
C ALA A 60 -10.49 12.81 -6.60
N LEU A 61 -9.28 12.81 -7.17
CA LEU A 61 -8.57 14.04 -7.54
C LEU A 61 -9.28 14.80 -8.66
N ALA A 62 -9.75 14.09 -9.70
CA ALA A 62 -10.49 14.69 -10.81
C ALA A 62 -11.82 15.32 -10.35
N ALA A 63 -12.57 14.67 -9.48
CA ALA A 63 -13.82 15.21 -8.92
C ALA A 63 -13.61 16.47 -8.05
N LEU A 64 -12.40 16.73 -7.62
CA LEU A 64 -11.99 17.89 -6.83
C LEU A 64 -11.30 18.99 -7.67
N ASP A 65 -11.19 18.80 -8.99
CA ASP A 65 -10.43 19.65 -9.91
C ASP A 65 -8.96 19.85 -9.46
N ILE A 66 -8.36 18.79 -8.87
CA ILE A 66 -6.96 18.80 -8.45
C ILE A 66 -6.11 18.19 -9.58
N PRO A 67 -5.17 18.94 -10.19
CA PRO A 67 -4.27 18.40 -11.19
C PRO A 67 -3.42 17.27 -10.64
N TYR A 68 -3.28 16.18 -11.39
CA TYR A 68 -2.49 15.03 -10.99
C TYR A 68 -1.70 14.42 -12.16
N GLU A 69 -0.72 13.61 -11.78
CA GLU A 69 0.07 12.77 -12.69
C GLU A 69 0.26 11.39 -12.04
N VAL A 70 -0.07 10.32 -12.76
CA VAL A 70 0.28 8.97 -12.33
C VAL A 70 1.67 8.63 -12.84
N ARG A 71 2.59 8.33 -11.92
CA ARG A 71 4.01 8.09 -12.23
C ARG A 71 4.45 6.72 -11.74
N TYR A 72 5.00 5.93 -12.66
CA TYR A 72 5.77 4.74 -12.29
C TYR A 72 7.20 5.15 -11.93
N VAL A 73 7.62 4.87 -10.71
CA VAL A 73 8.98 5.23 -10.21
C VAL A 73 9.86 4.00 -9.95
N GLY A 74 9.37 2.81 -10.25
CA GLY A 74 10.11 1.56 -10.04
C GLY A 74 9.67 0.77 -8.82
N PRO A 75 10.59 0.06 -8.14
CA PRO A 75 10.25 -0.81 -7.00
C PRO A 75 9.67 -0.03 -5.82
N PHE A 76 8.86 -0.69 -4.99
CA PHE A 76 8.11 -0.04 -3.91
C PHE A 76 8.97 0.73 -2.90
N HIS A 77 10.17 0.23 -2.56
CA HIS A 77 11.08 0.96 -1.67
C HIS A 77 11.47 2.35 -2.23
N ARG A 78 11.54 2.51 -3.56
CA ARG A 78 11.79 3.81 -4.21
C ARG A 78 10.56 4.71 -4.09
N VAL A 79 9.35 4.16 -4.26
CA VAL A 79 8.10 4.91 -4.04
C VAL A 79 8.05 5.49 -2.62
N LEU A 80 8.42 4.68 -1.61
CA LEU A 80 8.47 5.13 -0.22
C LEU A 80 9.52 6.22 -0.02
N LYS A 81 10.72 6.08 -0.59
CA LYS A 81 11.78 7.09 -0.49
C LYS A 81 11.40 8.41 -1.17
N GLU A 82 10.78 8.36 -2.36
CA GLU A 82 10.29 9.55 -3.05
C GLU A 82 9.09 10.19 -2.33
N ALA A 83 8.28 9.40 -1.62
CA ALA A 83 7.24 9.94 -0.77
C ALA A 83 7.80 10.59 0.50
N GLU A 84 8.87 10.07 1.08
CA GLU A 84 9.55 10.69 2.22
C GLU A 84 10.13 12.07 1.85
N SER A 85 10.68 12.22 0.64
CA SER A 85 11.19 13.50 0.14
C SER A 85 10.12 14.45 -0.40
N GLY A 86 8.88 13.98 -0.65
CA GLY A 86 7.79 14.78 -1.22
C GLY A 86 7.69 14.74 -2.75
N GLU A 87 8.59 14.06 -3.45
CA GLU A 87 8.57 13.88 -4.91
C GLU A 87 7.34 13.06 -5.37
N VAL A 88 6.99 12.01 -4.64
CA VAL A 88 5.69 11.33 -4.72
C VAL A 88 4.78 11.96 -3.66
N ALA A 89 3.77 12.69 -4.12
CA ALA A 89 2.86 13.40 -3.24
C ALA A 89 1.78 12.50 -2.65
N LEU A 90 1.37 11.44 -3.37
CA LEU A 90 0.32 10.51 -2.96
C LEU A 90 0.68 9.07 -3.33
N ILE A 91 0.61 8.18 -2.34
CA ILE A 91 0.63 6.73 -2.55
C ILE A 91 -0.82 6.24 -2.55
N SER A 92 -1.23 5.59 -3.63
CA SER A 92 -2.65 5.26 -3.86
C SER A 92 -3.20 4.19 -2.92
N SER A 93 -2.36 3.31 -2.40
CA SER A 93 -2.79 2.27 -1.45
C SER A 93 -1.59 1.66 -0.74
N LEU A 94 -1.59 1.70 0.60
CA LEU A 94 -0.62 0.97 1.42
C LEU A 94 -1.15 0.76 2.83
N LYS A 95 -0.54 -0.19 3.55
CA LYS A 95 -0.79 -0.41 4.98
C LYS A 95 -0.26 0.76 5.80
N MET A 96 -1.02 1.12 6.83
CA MET A 96 -0.57 2.06 7.84
C MET A 96 0.37 1.35 8.83
N THR A 97 1.56 1.92 9.04
CA THR A 97 2.51 1.46 10.06
C THR A 97 3.04 2.66 10.85
N PRO A 98 3.47 2.47 12.13
CA PRO A 98 4.04 3.56 12.92
C PRO A 98 5.23 4.25 12.24
N GLU A 99 6.09 3.49 11.57
CA GLU A 99 7.23 4.00 10.82
C GLU A 99 6.78 4.93 9.69
N ARG A 100 5.84 4.47 8.85
CA ARG A 100 5.33 5.25 7.73
C ARG A 100 4.56 6.48 8.16
N GLN A 101 3.86 6.42 9.30
CA GLN A 101 3.15 7.57 9.87
C GLN A 101 4.09 8.72 10.26
N GLN A 102 5.39 8.50 10.38
CA GLN A 102 6.35 9.57 10.62
C GLN A 102 6.40 10.56 9.44
N TYR A 103 6.34 10.07 8.20
CA TYR A 103 6.44 10.90 6.99
C TYR A 103 5.19 10.89 6.10
N LEU A 104 4.20 10.02 6.35
CA LEU A 104 2.93 9.97 5.62
C LEU A 104 1.75 10.39 6.49
N ALA A 105 0.82 11.13 5.89
CA ALA A 105 -0.51 11.41 6.40
C ALA A 105 -1.52 10.54 5.65
N TYR A 106 -2.28 9.74 6.40
CA TYR A 106 -3.20 8.75 5.84
C TYR A 106 -4.61 9.31 5.69
N ALA A 107 -5.31 8.88 4.65
CA ALA A 107 -6.73 9.06 4.54
C ALA A 107 -7.46 8.31 5.68
N THR A 108 -8.66 8.80 6.03
CA THR A 108 -9.48 8.20 7.10
C THR A 108 -10.30 7.02 6.62
N VAL A 109 -10.56 6.96 5.30
CA VAL A 109 -11.36 5.90 4.68
C VAL A 109 -10.45 4.78 4.20
N PRO A 110 -10.61 3.54 4.70
CA PRO A 110 -9.93 2.40 4.11
C PRO A 110 -10.46 2.15 2.70
N LEU A 111 -9.55 1.94 1.74
CA LEU A 111 -9.95 1.62 0.38
C LEU A 111 -10.33 0.17 0.22
N PHE A 112 -9.48 -0.72 0.72
CA PHE A 112 -9.61 -2.17 0.54
C PHE A 112 -9.09 -2.89 1.76
N ARG A 113 -9.73 -4.02 2.07
CA ARG A 113 -9.11 -5.04 2.89
C ARG A 113 -8.11 -5.82 2.06
N ASN A 114 -6.98 -6.12 2.66
CA ASN A 114 -5.96 -6.96 2.08
C ASN A 114 -5.91 -8.30 2.82
N PRO A 115 -6.66 -9.32 2.33
CA PRO A 115 -6.66 -10.62 2.96
C PRO A 115 -5.32 -11.33 2.72
N ILE A 116 -4.75 -11.88 3.78
CA ILE A 116 -3.57 -12.74 3.73
C ILE A 116 -4.01 -14.19 3.87
N ALA A 117 -3.68 -15.00 2.89
CA ALA A 117 -4.12 -16.38 2.82
C ALA A 117 -2.96 -17.38 2.99
N VAL A 118 -3.31 -18.54 3.53
CA VAL A 118 -2.48 -19.75 3.48
C VAL A 118 -2.86 -20.50 2.22
N PHE A 119 -1.95 -20.67 1.28
CA PHE A 119 -2.13 -21.53 0.10
C PHE A 119 -1.53 -22.88 0.34
N VAL A 120 -2.24 -23.95 -0.08
CA VAL A 120 -1.78 -25.33 0.00
C VAL A 120 -1.97 -26.04 -1.33
N ALA A 121 -1.20 -27.09 -1.57
CA ALA A 121 -1.48 -28.01 -2.66
C ALA A 121 -2.79 -28.76 -2.34
N ARG A 122 -3.67 -28.88 -3.33
CA ARG A 122 -5.02 -29.44 -3.15
C ARG A 122 -4.98 -30.90 -2.65
N ASP A 123 -4.05 -31.67 -3.15
CA ASP A 123 -3.82 -33.08 -2.81
C ASP A 123 -3.16 -33.29 -1.43
N ARG A 124 -2.55 -32.23 -0.87
CA ARG A 124 -1.88 -32.22 0.44
C ARG A 124 -2.52 -31.25 1.42
N ARG A 125 -3.82 -31.00 1.22
CA ARG A 125 -4.61 -30.14 2.12
C ARG A 125 -4.63 -30.72 3.54
N PHE A 126 -4.49 -29.85 4.54
CA PHE A 126 -4.65 -30.19 5.96
C PHE A 126 -5.78 -29.37 6.59
N SER A 127 -6.24 -29.79 7.77
CA SER A 127 -7.24 -29.03 8.55
C SER A 127 -6.63 -27.72 9.03
N TYR A 128 -7.35 -26.63 8.82
CA TYR A 128 -6.91 -25.29 9.17
C TYR A 128 -8.09 -24.49 9.74
N ALA A 129 -8.01 -24.12 11.01
CA ALA A 129 -8.96 -23.27 11.70
C ALA A 129 -8.30 -21.97 12.21
N GLY A 130 -6.96 -21.88 12.10
CA GLY A 130 -6.20 -20.70 12.51
C GLY A 130 -4.71 -20.92 12.58
N TRP A 131 -3.98 -19.94 13.06
CA TRP A 131 -2.51 -19.87 13.03
C TRP A 131 -1.83 -21.08 13.68
N LYS A 132 -2.41 -21.61 14.77
CA LYS A 132 -1.83 -22.74 15.52
C LYS A 132 -1.72 -24.02 14.70
N ASP A 133 -2.56 -24.18 13.69
CA ASP A 133 -2.56 -25.34 12.80
C ASP A 133 -1.37 -25.35 11.81
N LEU A 134 -0.63 -24.24 11.75
CA LEU A 134 0.60 -24.08 10.96
C LEU A 134 1.84 -24.56 11.71
N ILE A 135 1.76 -24.74 13.05
CA ILE A 135 2.90 -25.17 13.88
C ILE A 135 3.33 -26.58 13.47
N GLY A 136 4.64 -26.78 13.36
CA GLY A 136 5.24 -28.05 12.97
C GLY A 136 5.23 -28.35 11.47
N LYS A 137 4.60 -27.50 10.66
CA LYS A 137 4.61 -27.58 9.20
C LYS A 137 5.63 -26.61 8.59
N ARG A 138 6.14 -26.93 7.42
CA ARG A 138 7.09 -26.08 6.67
C ARG A 138 6.32 -25.07 5.85
N GLY A 139 6.46 -23.79 6.18
CA GLY A 139 5.87 -22.69 5.45
C GLY A 139 6.87 -21.91 4.60
N ALA A 140 6.37 -21.12 3.68
CA ALA A 140 7.18 -20.13 2.99
C ALA A 140 6.46 -18.78 2.86
N ILE A 141 7.26 -17.72 2.73
CA ILE A 141 6.81 -16.36 2.41
C ILE A 141 7.71 -15.73 1.35
N THR A 142 7.26 -14.67 0.71
CA THR A 142 8.15 -13.84 -0.10
C THR A 142 8.98 -12.93 0.80
N LEU A 143 10.26 -12.82 0.50
CA LEU A 143 11.22 -12.03 1.27
C LEU A 143 10.72 -10.58 1.44
N GLY A 144 10.72 -10.09 2.67
CA GLY A 144 10.27 -8.74 3.02
C GLY A 144 8.76 -8.59 3.23
N ASN A 145 7.97 -9.65 3.04
CA ASN A 145 6.54 -9.59 3.35
C ASN A 145 6.31 -9.42 4.85
N GLN A 146 5.34 -8.58 5.18
CA GLN A 146 4.79 -8.37 6.52
C GLN A 146 3.27 -8.47 6.42
N PHE A 147 2.65 -9.16 7.38
CA PHE A 147 1.24 -9.52 7.30
C PHE A 147 0.37 -8.76 8.30
N GLY A 148 0.97 -8.26 9.39
CA GLY A 148 0.27 -7.48 10.41
C GLY A 148 -0.65 -8.31 11.31
N GLY A 149 -1.45 -7.62 12.12
CA GLY A 149 -2.44 -8.26 13.00
C GLY A 149 -1.84 -9.15 14.09
N GLY A 150 -0.56 -8.98 14.45
CA GLY A 150 0.15 -9.84 15.42
C GLY A 150 0.68 -11.15 14.80
N PHE A 151 0.42 -11.39 13.51
CA PHE A 151 0.84 -12.63 12.88
C PHE A 151 2.35 -12.69 12.64
N ASP A 152 2.99 -11.57 12.38
CA ASP A 152 4.44 -11.53 12.13
C ASP A 152 5.23 -11.96 13.36
N GLU A 153 4.79 -11.57 14.56
CA GLU A 153 5.34 -12.00 15.84
C GLU A 153 5.09 -13.50 16.07
N PHE A 154 3.83 -13.94 15.87
CA PHE A 154 3.47 -15.35 16.00
C PHE A 154 4.30 -16.24 15.06
N MET A 155 4.45 -15.81 13.80
CA MET A 155 5.21 -16.53 12.77
C MET A 155 6.67 -16.68 13.16
N ARG A 156 7.32 -15.59 13.60
CA ARG A 156 8.71 -15.60 14.03
C ARG A 156 8.96 -16.56 15.20
N ASP A 157 8.02 -16.60 16.14
CA ASP A 157 8.22 -17.32 17.42
C ASP A 157 7.77 -18.80 17.34
N ASN A 158 6.92 -19.17 16.36
CA ASN A 158 6.24 -20.49 16.36
C ASN A 158 6.34 -21.26 15.05
N LEU A 159 6.70 -20.66 13.92
CA LEU A 159 6.61 -21.29 12.62
C LEU A 159 7.98 -21.55 11.99
N ILE A 160 8.07 -22.61 11.20
CA ILE A 160 9.23 -22.94 10.36
C ILE A 160 9.00 -22.30 9.00
N ILE A 161 9.68 -21.21 8.68
CA ILE A 161 9.45 -20.41 7.48
C ILE A 161 10.70 -20.32 6.62
N GLU A 162 10.56 -20.71 5.35
CA GLU A 162 11.52 -20.39 4.29
C GLU A 162 11.13 -19.10 3.55
N THR A 163 12.11 -18.45 2.96
CA THR A 163 11.86 -17.27 2.11
C THR A 163 12.26 -17.51 0.67
N ALA A 164 11.63 -16.81 -0.26
CA ALA A 164 12.03 -16.70 -1.66
C ALA A 164 11.83 -15.28 -2.17
N GLN A 165 12.54 -14.90 -3.23
CA GLN A 165 12.51 -13.55 -3.82
C GLN A 165 11.16 -13.23 -4.49
N LYS A 166 10.48 -14.26 -5.02
CA LYS A 166 9.25 -14.10 -5.82
C LYS A 166 8.21 -15.15 -5.41
N VAL A 167 6.94 -14.79 -5.52
CA VAL A 167 5.82 -15.66 -5.16
C VAL A 167 5.80 -16.95 -5.96
N TYR A 168 6.15 -16.91 -7.25
CA TYR A 168 6.18 -18.11 -8.10
C TYR A 168 7.18 -19.17 -7.62
N MET A 169 8.33 -18.74 -7.05
CA MET A 169 9.32 -19.66 -6.49
C MET A 169 8.75 -20.44 -5.30
N ASN A 170 7.91 -19.79 -4.49
CA ASN A 170 7.25 -20.44 -3.37
C ASN A 170 6.15 -21.40 -3.83
N PHE A 171 5.39 -21.07 -4.90
CA PHE A 171 4.45 -22.03 -5.51
C PHE A 171 5.17 -23.25 -6.08
N THR A 172 6.35 -23.08 -6.69
CA THR A 172 7.19 -24.21 -7.14
C THR A 172 7.63 -25.09 -5.98
N LYS A 173 8.03 -24.52 -4.84
CA LYS A 173 8.35 -25.30 -3.63
C LYS A 173 7.12 -26.03 -3.09
N LEU A 174 5.95 -25.36 -3.11
CA LEU A 174 4.69 -25.96 -2.67
C LEU A 174 4.29 -27.13 -3.55
N ASP A 175 4.41 -26.99 -4.87
CA ASP A 175 4.11 -28.04 -5.86
C ASP A 175 4.99 -29.28 -5.65
N SER A 176 6.28 -29.07 -5.46
CA SER A 176 7.26 -30.17 -5.23
C SER A 176 7.18 -30.80 -3.82
N GLY A 177 6.30 -30.32 -2.92
CA GLY A 177 6.20 -30.81 -1.54
C GLY A 177 7.39 -30.43 -0.66
N ARG A 178 8.23 -29.48 -1.09
CA ARG A 178 9.32 -28.96 -0.27
C ARG A 178 8.79 -28.17 0.94
N ILE A 179 7.66 -27.48 0.76
CA ILE A 179 6.91 -26.81 1.80
C ILE A 179 5.48 -27.33 1.86
N ASP A 180 4.85 -27.20 3.01
CA ASP A 180 3.49 -27.67 3.26
C ASP A 180 2.46 -26.56 2.97
N TYR A 181 2.88 -25.28 3.10
CA TYR A 181 2.03 -24.13 2.82
C TYR A 181 2.84 -22.90 2.40
N LEU A 182 2.17 -21.98 1.69
CA LEU A 182 2.65 -20.66 1.32
C LEU A 182 1.74 -19.60 1.95
N ILE A 183 2.31 -18.59 2.61
CA ILE A 183 1.57 -17.42 3.08
C ILE A 183 1.86 -16.24 2.14
N THR A 184 0.81 -15.69 1.55
CA THR A 184 0.90 -14.53 0.68
C THR A 184 -0.43 -13.77 0.63
N GLY A 185 -0.44 -12.56 0.04
CA GLY A 185 -1.69 -11.87 -0.25
C GLY A 185 -2.62 -12.75 -1.08
N TYR A 186 -3.91 -12.79 -0.69
CA TYR A 186 -4.91 -13.58 -1.41
C TYR A 186 -4.93 -13.25 -2.90
N TYR A 187 -5.01 -11.97 -3.23
CA TYR A 187 -5.04 -11.50 -4.61
C TYR A 187 -3.77 -11.88 -5.38
N SER A 188 -2.59 -11.66 -4.80
CA SER A 188 -1.32 -12.02 -5.44
C SER A 188 -1.21 -13.52 -5.74
N GLY A 189 -1.67 -14.37 -4.81
CA GLY A 189 -1.72 -15.81 -5.01
C GLY A 189 -2.71 -16.20 -6.11
N MET A 190 -3.94 -15.68 -6.08
CA MET A 190 -4.96 -16.00 -7.07
C MET A 190 -4.59 -15.53 -8.48
N ILE A 191 -3.99 -14.35 -8.62
CA ILE A 191 -3.50 -13.86 -9.91
C ILE A 191 -2.45 -14.80 -10.49
N TYR A 192 -1.47 -15.17 -9.68
CA TYR A 192 -0.46 -16.14 -10.12
C TYR A 192 -1.09 -17.44 -10.61
N LEU A 193 -2.02 -18.00 -9.83
CA LEU A 193 -2.70 -19.25 -10.18
C LEU A 193 -3.52 -19.13 -11.48
N ASN A 194 -4.21 -18.00 -11.68
CA ASN A 194 -4.99 -17.75 -12.89
C ASN A 194 -4.10 -17.57 -14.12
N GLN A 195 -3.02 -16.78 -14.00
CA GLN A 195 -2.09 -16.53 -15.11
C GLN A 195 -1.33 -17.79 -15.55
N THR A 196 -1.06 -18.71 -14.62
CA THR A 196 -0.33 -19.95 -14.90
C THR A 196 -1.24 -21.15 -15.19
N GLY A 197 -2.58 -20.99 -15.09
CA GLY A 197 -3.54 -22.08 -15.22
C GLY A 197 -3.48 -23.11 -14.08
N GLN A 198 -2.86 -22.77 -12.94
CA GLN A 198 -2.65 -23.69 -11.82
C GLN A 198 -3.75 -23.64 -10.75
N GLY A 199 -4.85 -22.95 -10.98
CA GLY A 199 -5.97 -22.82 -10.03
C GLY A 199 -6.57 -24.19 -9.60
N GLY A 200 -6.42 -25.24 -10.41
CA GLY A 200 -6.80 -26.61 -10.05
C GLY A 200 -5.88 -27.29 -9.04
N ASN A 201 -4.61 -26.88 -8.95
CA ASN A 201 -3.59 -27.57 -8.15
C ASN A 201 -3.48 -27.03 -6.72
N PHE A 202 -3.85 -25.77 -6.51
CA PHE A 202 -3.70 -25.11 -5.24
C PHE A 202 -5.03 -24.49 -4.78
N LEU A 203 -5.13 -24.22 -3.48
CA LEU A 203 -6.28 -23.52 -2.92
C LEU A 203 -5.87 -22.67 -1.73
N PRO A 204 -6.54 -21.50 -1.53
CA PRO A 204 -6.42 -20.73 -0.31
C PRO A 204 -7.26 -21.34 0.79
N LEU A 205 -6.71 -21.42 2.01
CA LEU A 205 -7.42 -21.88 3.20
C LEU A 205 -8.16 -20.72 3.89
N ARG A 206 -9.19 -21.07 4.66
CA ARG A 206 -9.96 -20.16 5.52
C ARG A 206 -9.91 -20.64 6.97
N PRO A 207 -9.95 -19.74 7.97
CA PRO A 207 -10.01 -18.26 7.85
C PRO A 207 -8.71 -17.68 7.27
N PHE A 208 -8.75 -16.40 6.84
CA PHE A 208 -7.53 -15.70 6.48
C PHE A 208 -6.59 -15.52 7.67
N VAL A 209 -5.29 -15.46 7.40
CA VAL A 209 -4.23 -15.23 8.40
C VAL A 209 -4.41 -13.89 9.08
N SER A 210 -4.63 -12.88 8.28
CA SER A 210 -4.95 -11.52 8.71
C SER A 210 -5.71 -10.80 7.61
N GLU A 211 -6.43 -9.75 7.99
CA GLU A 211 -7.02 -8.80 7.07
C GLU A 211 -6.64 -7.40 7.55
N THR A 212 -5.88 -6.70 6.74
CA THR A 212 -5.45 -5.33 7.06
C THR A 212 -6.00 -4.37 6.04
N ASP A 213 -6.44 -3.23 6.52
CA ASP A 213 -6.91 -2.17 5.64
C ASP A 213 -5.74 -1.46 4.96
N ASN A 214 -5.93 -1.15 3.69
CA ASN A 214 -5.05 -0.29 2.91
C ASN A 214 -5.70 1.08 2.69
N PHE A 215 -4.90 2.11 2.75
CA PHE A 215 -5.33 3.51 2.70
C PHE A 215 -4.57 4.28 1.63
N ILE A 216 -5.18 5.32 1.10
CA ILE A 216 -4.42 6.40 0.46
C ILE A 216 -3.57 7.09 1.52
N ALA A 217 -2.34 7.45 1.17
CA ALA A 217 -1.52 8.29 2.02
C ALA A 217 -0.83 9.40 1.21
N MET A 218 -0.67 10.55 1.83
CA MET A 218 0.02 11.69 1.26
C MET A 218 1.32 11.96 2.01
N SER A 219 2.34 12.33 1.26
CA SER A 219 3.62 12.78 1.83
C SER A 219 3.43 14.04 2.64
N LYS A 220 3.89 14.03 3.90
CA LYS A 220 3.92 15.23 4.75
C LYS A 220 4.91 16.28 4.24
N ALA A 221 5.94 15.87 3.50
CA ALA A 221 6.92 16.76 2.88
C ALA A 221 6.38 17.45 1.61
N SER A 222 5.31 16.92 1.02
CA SER A 222 4.71 17.50 -0.18
C SER A 222 3.76 18.66 0.17
N PRO A 223 3.84 19.82 -0.52
CA PRO A 223 2.87 20.90 -0.36
C PRO A 223 1.43 20.47 -0.73
N CYS A 224 1.29 19.34 -1.42
CA CYS A 224 -0.01 18.78 -1.81
C CYS A 224 -0.76 18.14 -0.65
N VAL A 225 -0.12 17.87 0.50
CA VAL A 225 -0.76 17.29 1.69
C VAL A 225 -1.96 18.11 2.18
N LYS A 226 -1.98 19.41 1.87
CA LYS A 226 -3.12 20.30 2.16
C LYS A 226 -4.45 19.84 1.57
N TYR A 227 -4.43 19.00 0.53
CA TYR A 227 -5.63 18.45 -0.09
C TYR A 227 -6.21 17.23 0.63
N LEU A 228 -5.49 16.62 1.58
CA LEU A 228 -5.93 15.40 2.26
C LEU A 228 -7.34 15.51 2.88
N PRO A 229 -7.75 16.62 3.55
CA PRO A 229 -9.12 16.74 4.07
C PRO A 229 -10.19 16.69 2.98
N ARG A 230 -9.94 17.33 1.82
CA ARG A 230 -10.86 17.28 0.68
C ARG A 230 -10.92 15.89 0.05
N ILE A 231 -9.77 15.21 -0.06
CA ILE A 231 -9.69 13.83 -0.55
C ILE A 231 -10.46 12.90 0.40
N ASN A 232 -10.33 13.05 1.71
CA ASN A 232 -11.11 12.27 2.70
C ASN A 232 -12.62 12.42 2.48
N ALA A 233 -13.11 13.65 2.39
CA ALA A 233 -14.54 13.90 2.17
C ALA A 233 -15.03 13.28 0.85
N GLN A 234 -14.21 13.34 -0.21
CA GLN A 234 -14.54 12.72 -1.50
C GLN A 234 -14.55 11.19 -1.43
N LEU A 235 -13.57 10.58 -0.74
CA LEU A 235 -13.51 9.14 -0.52
C LEU A 235 -14.72 8.64 0.29
N GLU A 236 -15.12 9.36 1.34
CA GLU A 236 -16.33 9.07 2.11
C GLU A 236 -17.59 9.11 1.22
N ALA A 237 -17.69 10.11 0.36
CA ALA A 237 -18.79 10.20 -0.59
C ALA A 237 -18.79 9.03 -1.58
N MET A 238 -17.63 8.65 -2.14
CA MET A 238 -17.48 7.49 -3.02
C MET A 238 -17.82 6.19 -2.30
N GLN A 239 -17.39 6.04 -1.04
CA GLN A 239 -17.72 4.86 -0.23
C GLN A 239 -19.22 4.73 0.01
N LYS A 240 -19.89 5.83 0.39
CA LYS A 240 -21.35 5.87 0.59
C LYS A 240 -22.14 5.50 -0.68
N ARG A 241 -21.62 5.82 -1.85
CA ARG A 241 -22.22 5.43 -3.15
C ARG A 241 -21.83 4.03 -3.61
N GLY A 242 -20.98 3.31 -2.87
CA GLY A 242 -20.50 1.98 -3.23
C GLY A 242 -19.45 1.96 -4.35
N GLU A 243 -18.93 3.12 -4.76
CA GLU A 243 -17.99 3.24 -5.88
C GLU A 243 -16.65 2.55 -5.62
N LEU A 244 -16.13 2.61 -4.37
CA LEU A 244 -14.87 1.95 -4.03
C LEU A 244 -14.95 0.44 -4.30
N ARG A 245 -16.06 -0.19 -3.88
CA ARG A 245 -16.30 -1.61 -4.11
C ARG A 245 -16.52 -1.93 -5.59
N ALA A 246 -17.30 -1.12 -6.29
CA ALA A 246 -17.58 -1.32 -7.72
C ALA A 246 -16.29 -1.25 -8.56
N VAL A 247 -15.39 -0.32 -8.26
CA VAL A 247 -14.09 -0.23 -8.93
C VAL A 247 -13.24 -1.47 -8.65
N LEU A 248 -13.15 -1.94 -7.40
CA LEU A 248 -12.39 -3.16 -7.10
C LEU A 248 -12.97 -4.36 -7.85
N GLN A 249 -14.29 -4.55 -7.82
CA GLN A 249 -14.97 -5.66 -8.48
C GLN A 249 -14.75 -5.68 -10.00
N SER A 250 -14.67 -4.52 -10.66
CA SER A 250 -14.37 -4.48 -12.09
C SER A 250 -12.98 -5.04 -12.39
N PHE A 251 -11.97 -4.69 -11.61
CA PHE A 251 -10.62 -5.23 -11.77
C PHE A 251 -10.51 -6.72 -11.37
N GLU A 252 -11.25 -7.16 -10.34
CA GLU A 252 -11.32 -8.57 -9.96
C GLU A 252 -11.92 -9.40 -11.11
N SER A 253 -13.00 -8.91 -11.72
CA SER A 253 -13.66 -9.54 -12.86
C SER A 253 -12.73 -9.65 -14.08
N ASP A 254 -12.06 -8.55 -14.44
CA ASP A 254 -11.14 -8.49 -15.56
C ASP A 254 -9.97 -9.48 -15.41
N LEU A 255 -9.49 -9.67 -14.18
CA LEU A 255 -8.41 -10.60 -13.85
C LEU A 255 -8.91 -12.01 -13.50
N ARG A 256 -10.24 -12.27 -13.59
CA ARG A 256 -10.89 -13.53 -13.23
C ARG A 256 -10.54 -14.01 -11.81
N ILE A 257 -10.50 -13.08 -10.89
CA ILE A 257 -10.27 -13.37 -9.47
C ILE A 257 -11.64 -13.58 -8.83
N ASP A 258 -11.84 -14.71 -8.17
CA ASP A 258 -12.99 -14.85 -7.28
C ASP A 258 -12.92 -13.79 -6.19
N PRO A 259 -14.00 -13.02 -5.96
CA PRO A 259 -14.05 -12.07 -4.87
C PRO A 259 -13.62 -12.77 -3.60
N ALA A 260 -12.74 -12.17 -2.80
CA ALA A 260 -12.24 -12.79 -1.58
C ALA A 260 -13.44 -13.10 -0.67
N GLY A 261 -14.01 -14.27 -0.90
CA GLY A 261 -15.17 -14.90 -0.28
C GLY A 261 -15.93 -14.03 0.73
N GLN A 262 -16.77 -13.20 0.20
CA GLN A 262 -17.96 -12.80 0.92
C GLN A 262 -18.95 -13.94 0.70
N ASP A 263 -19.21 -14.67 1.79
CA ASP A 263 -20.31 -15.65 1.87
C ASP A 263 -20.12 -17.03 1.19
N GLU A 264 -19.17 -17.83 1.67
CA GLU A 264 -19.48 -19.23 1.80
C GLU A 264 -19.38 -19.61 3.29
N PRO A 265 -20.53 -19.79 3.99
CA PRO A 265 -20.52 -20.38 5.31
C PRO A 265 -19.88 -21.76 5.17
N ALA A 266 -18.94 -22.07 6.05
CA ALA A 266 -18.35 -23.40 6.16
C ALA A 266 -19.48 -24.43 6.11
N ARG A 267 -19.69 -25.10 4.97
CA ARG A 267 -20.55 -26.26 4.92
C ARG A 267 -19.87 -27.30 5.78
N ALA A 268 -20.41 -27.41 7.02
CA ALA A 268 -20.12 -28.53 7.90
C ALA A 268 -20.44 -29.81 7.13
N ARG A 269 -19.44 -30.66 6.97
CA ARG A 269 -19.60 -32.10 6.78
C ARG A 269 -18.84 -32.82 7.87
#